data_d8e485b1656db4fc516d959fae4dc4ba
#
_entry.id   d8e485b1656db4fc516d959fae4dc4ba
#
_cell.length_a   1.000
_cell.length_b   1.000
_cell.length_c   1.000
_cell.angle_alpha   90.00
_cell.angle_beta   90.00
_cell.angle_gamma   90.00
#
_symmetry.space_group_name_H-M   'P 1'
#
loop_
_entity.id
_entity.type
_entity.pdbx_description
1 polymer ?
#
loop_
_entity_poly.entity_id
_entity_poly.type
_entity_poly.pdbx_seq_one_letter_code
_entity_poly.pdbx_strand_id
1 'polypeptide(L)'
;MAKVKKPDAEWRRQLSPMDKVRKTDAEWRAQLAPMEYAVTREKATERAFSGRYWDHHEHGIYRCVACGTPLFESDTKFDSGCGWPSYFQALDPAHVREERDASHGMVRTEILCNVCDSHLGHVFPDGPPPTGLRYCINSAALTFEPAKGPGTP
;
A
#
# COMPACT_ATOMS: atom_id res chain seq x y z
N MET A 1 -23.15 19.88 3.99
CA MET A 1 -22.69 19.59 4.00
C MET A 1 -21.94 19.44 3.91
N ALA A 2 -21.98 19.39 3.92
CA ALA A 2 -21.35 19.21 3.84
C ALA A 2 -20.67 18.92 3.51
N LYS A 3 -20.40 18.91 3.12
CA LYS A 3 -19.65 18.61 2.87
C LYS A 3 -18.91 18.70 3.07
N VAL A 4 -19.21 18.82 2.99
CA VAL A 4 -18.38 19.00 3.30
C VAL A 4 -17.09 18.55 3.76
N LYS A 5 -16.46 19.16 4.40
CA LYS A 5 -15.17 18.67 4.77
C LYS A 5 -15.24 18.01 6.09
N LYS A 6 -14.87 16.75 6.14
CA LYS A 6 -14.96 15.98 7.37
C LYS A 6 -13.57 15.73 7.92
N PRO A 7 -13.43 15.63 9.25
CA PRO A 7 -12.17 15.19 9.83
C PRO A 7 -11.79 13.81 9.32
N ASP A 8 -10.52 13.51 9.32
CA ASP A 8 -10.04 12.22 8.86
C ASP A 8 -10.71 11.06 9.58
N ALA A 9 -11.00 11.21 10.87
CA ALA A 9 -11.64 10.15 11.63
C ALA A 9 -13.00 9.82 11.08
N GLU A 10 -13.75 10.82 10.63
CA GLU A 10 -15.06 10.58 10.05
C GLU A 10 -14.96 9.90 8.71
N TRP A 11 -14.00 10.28 7.90
CA TRP A 11 -13.80 9.62 6.62
C TRP A 11 -13.47 8.15 6.81
N ARG A 12 -12.63 7.84 7.80
CA ARG A 12 -12.25 6.47 8.06
C ARG A 12 -13.45 5.65 8.50
N ARG A 13 -14.32 6.22 9.35
CA ARG A 13 -15.53 5.52 9.75
C ARG A 13 -16.44 5.25 8.58
N GLN A 14 -16.52 6.20 7.67
CA GLN A 14 -17.37 6.04 6.49
C GLN A 14 -16.86 4.97 5.56
N LEU A 15 -15.56 4.83 5.47
CA LEU A 15 -14.97 3.83 4.57
C LEU A 15 -15.07 2.43 5.12
N SER A 16 -15.18 2.28 6.43
CA SER A 16 -15.11 0.97 7.06
C SER A 16 -16.46 0.60 7.64
N PRO A 17 -16.93 -0.57 7.41
CA PRO A 17 -16.65 -1.54 6.37
C PRO A 17 -17.60 -1.38 5.19
N MET A 18 -18.55 -0.44 5.33
CA MET A 18 -19.61 -0.27 4.35
C MET A 18 -19.10 0.24 3.01
N ASP A 19 -17.99 0.96 3.06
CA ASP A 19 -17.45 1.61 1.86
C ASP A 19 -16.29 0.85 1.26
N LYS A 20 -16.18 -0.42 1.57
CA LYS A 20 -15.15 -1.23 0.96
C LYS A 20 -15.43 -1.44 -0.51
N VAL A 21 -14.38 -1.48 -1.29
CA VAL A 21 -14.48 -1.70 -2.73
C VAL A 21 -14.46 -3.21 -2.96
N ARG A 22 -15.51 -3.71 -3.58
CA ARG A 22 -15.64 -5.14 -3.88
C ARG A 22 -15.98 -5.31 -5.34
N LYS A 23 -15.23 -6.18 -6.00
CA LYS A 23 -15.43 -6.46 -7.41
C LYS A 23 -15.31 -7.96 -7.64
N THR A 24 -15.89 -8.42 -8.73
CA THR A 24 -15.73 -9.81 -9.12
C THR A 24 -14.31 -10.03 -9.64
N ASP A 25 -13.90 -11.29 -9.69
CA ASP A 25 -12.60 -11.65 -10.23
C ASP A 25 -12.45 -11.15 -11.66
N ALA A 26 -13.50 -11.30 -12.46
CA ALA A 26 -13.46 -10.82 -13.85
C ALA A 26 -13.25 -9.32 -13.93
N GLU A 27 -13.87 -8.56 -13.04
CA GLU A 27 -13.71 -7.12 -13.02
C GLU A 27 -12.29 -6.73 -12.65
N TRP A 28 -11.70 -7.41 -11.67
CA TRP A 28 -10.31 -7.14 -11.29
C TRP A 28 -9.37 -7.46 -12.45
N ARG A 29 -9.61 -8.58 -13.14
CA ARG A 29 -8.75 -8.96 -14.27
C ARG A 29 -8.84 -7.98 -15.41
N ALA A 30 -10.02 -7.39 -15.62
CA ALA A 30 -10.20 -6.40 -16.69
C ALA A 30 -9.51 -5.08 -16.35
N GLN A 31 -9.41 -4.76 -15.08
CA GLN A 31 -8.88 -3.48 -14.63
C GLN A 31 -7.36 -3.49 -14.44
N LEU A 32 -6.82 -4.59 -13.96
CA LEU A 32 -5.42 -4.65 -13.52
C LEU A 32 -4.55 -5.33 -14.56
N ALA A 33 -3.31 -4.85 -14.67
CA ALA A 33 -2.30 -5.53 -15.48
C ALA A 33 -1.99 -6.89 -14.85
N PRO A 34 -1.44 -7.84 -15.62
CA PRO A 34 -1.23 -9.20 -15.09
C PRO A 34 -0.44 -9.27 -13.79
N MET A 35 0.65 -8.52 -13.67
CA MET A 35 1.43 -8.55 -12.43
C MET A 35 0.69 -7.86 -11.30
N GLU A 36 -0.05 -6.79 -11.61
CA GLU A 36 -0.86 -6.11 -10.61
C GLU A 36 -1.94 -7.04 -10.06
N TYR A 37 -2.58 -7.78 -10.94
CA TYR A 37 -3.58 -8.75 -10.52
C TYR A 37 -2.96 -9.85 -9.67
N ALA A 38 -1.85 -10.42 -10.13
CA ALA A 38 -1.21 -11.51 -9.42
C ALA A 38 -0.82 -11.10 -8.00
N VAL A 39 -0.24 -9.92 -7.85
CA VAL A 39 0.20 -9.44 -6.54
C VAL A 39 -0.99 -9.13 -5.65
N THR A 40 -1.97 -8.38 -6.16
CA THR A 40 -3.04 -7.86 -5.29
C THR A 40 -4.12 -8.89 -5.01
N ARG A 41 -4.44 -9.75 -5.98
CA ARG A 41 -5.56 -10.67 -5.84
C ARG A 41 -5.15 -12.11 -5.64
N GLU A 42 -3.93 -12.47 -6.01
CA GLU A 42 -3.44 -13.85 -5.86
C GLU A 42 -2.29 -13.96 -4.87
N LYS A 43 -1.95 -12.85 -4.19
CA LYS A 43 -0.90 -12.79 -3.18
C LYS A 43 0.49 -13.17 -3.71
N ALA A 44 0.73 -12.91 -4.98
CA ALA A 44 2.05 -13.12 -5.53
C ALA A 44 3.02 -12.05 -5.01
N THR A 45 4.30 -12.34 -5.10
CA THR A 45 5.35 -11.40 -4.74
C THR A 45 6.17 -11.12 -5.98
N GLU A 46 6.34 -9.84 -6.30
CA GLU A 46 7.22 -9.48 -7.42
C GLU A 46 8.65 -9.82 -7.06
N ARG A 47 9.48 -10.02 -8.08
CA ARG A 47 10.89 -10.30 -7.85
C ARG A 47 11.58 -9.07 -7.28
N ALA A 48 12.46 -9.27 -6.31
CA ALA A 48 13.22 -8.18 -5.71
C ALA A 48 13.99 -7.44 -6.79
N PHE A 49 14.06 -6.12 -6.66
CA PHE A 49 14.74 -5.21 -7.57
C PHE A 49 14.13 -5.15 -8.97
N SER A 50 12.92 -5.68 -9.15
CA SER A 50 12.27 -5.68 -10.46
C SER A 50 11.14 -4.66 -10.56
N GLY A 51 10.61 -4.17 -9.44
CA GLY A 51 9.49 -3.24 -9.46
C GLY A 51 9.95 -1.83 -9.76
N ARG A 52 9.00 -0.99 -10.12
CA ARG A 52 9.34 0.37 -10.55
C ARG A 52 9.62 1.34 -9.39
N TYR A 53 9.28 0.98 -8.18
CA TYR A 53 9.37 1.91 -7.06
C TYR A 53 10.38 1.53 -5.98
N TRP A 54 11.08 0.41 -6.10
CA TRP A 54 12.00 0.03 -5.02
C TRP A 54 13.10 1.09 -4.84
N ASP A 55 13.50 1.72 -5.93
CA ASP A 55 14.57 2.72 -5.94
C ASP A 55 14.02 4.09 -6.36
N HIS A 56 12.80 4.38 -5.98
CA HIS A 56 12.08 5.57 -6.38
C HIS A 56 12.14 6.60 -5.26
N HIS A 57 12.59 7.80 -5.53
CA HIS A 57 12.83 8.81 -4.51
C HIS A 57 12.07 10.11 -4.74
N GLU A 58 11.14 10.13 -5.65
CA GLU A 58 10.35 11.31 -5.94
C GLU A 58 9.37 11.58 -4.79
N HIS A 59 9.07 12.85 -4.53
CA HIS A 59 8.12 13.21 -3.49
C HIS A 59 6.70 12.99 -3.96
N GLY A 60 5.90 12.36 -3.15
CA GLY A 60 4.50 12.14 -3.48
C GLY A 60 3.87 11.05 -2.65
N ILE A 61 2.72 10.58 -3.14
CA ILE A 61 1.86 9.62 -2.46
C ILE A 61 1.82 8.33 -3.26
N TYR A 62 1.94 7.21 -2.56
CA TYR A 62 1.79 5.88 -3.17
C TYR A 62 0.39 5.37 -2.84
N ARG A 63 -0.38 5.07 -3.88
CA ARG A 63 -1.77 4.66 -3.75
C ARG A 63 -1.94 3.20 -4.13
N CYS A 64 -3.01 2.58 -3.61
CA CYS A 64 -3.37 1.23 -4.02
C CYS A 64 -3.68 1.20 -5.51
N VAL A 65 -3.04 0.29 -6.23
CA VAL A 65 -3.23 0.20 -7.69
C VAL A 65 -4.67 -0.19 -8.01
N ALA A 66 -5.34 -0.90 -7.12
CA ALA A 66 -6.67 -1.42 -7.39
C ALA A 66 -7.78 -0.43 -7.06
N CYS A 67 -7.67 0.32 -5.97
CA CYS A 67 -8.77 1.19 -5.55
C CYS A 67 -8.38 2.66 -5.36
N GLY A 68 -7.09 2.99 -5.45
CA GLY A 68 -6.66 4.38 -5.34
C GLY A 68 -6.49 4.91 -3.94
N THR A 69 -6.71 4.09 -2.92
CA THR A 69 -6.55 4.54 -1.53
C THR A 69 -5.11 4.96 -1.27
N PRO A 70 -4.88 6.14 -0.67
CA PRO A 70 -3.50 6.55 -0.31
C PRO A 70 -2.97 5.63 0.77
N LEU A 71 -1.81 5.05 0.53
CA LEU A 71 -1.25 4.05 1.44
C LEU A 71 0.02 4.50 2.12
N PHE A 72 0.94 5.06 1.37
CA PHE A 72 2.24 5.48 1.88
C PHE A 72 2.67 6.77 1.21
N GLU A 73 3.61 7.47 1.85
CA GLU A 73 4.14 8.69 1.26
C GLU A 73 5.66 8.64 1.26
N SER A 74 6.23 9.46 0.41
CA SER A 74 7.68 9.46 0.20
C SER A 74 8.45 9.82 1.48
N ASP A 75 7.85 10.60 2.36
CA ASP A 75 8.55 11.02 3.59
C ASP A 75 8.86 9.86 4.52
N THR A 76 8.16 8.75 4.39
CA THR A 76 8.41 7.57 5.23
C THR A 76 9.12 6.45 4.47
N LYS A 77 9.43 6.67 3.20
CA LYS A 77 10.11 5.68 2.39
C LYS A 77 11.61 5.71 2.68
N PHE A 78 12.22 4.53 2.75
CA PHE A 78 13.66 4.44 2.99
C PHE A 78 14.23 3.26 2.20
N ASP A 79 15.55 3.29 2.01
CA ASP A 79 16.25 2.24 1.28
C ASP A 79 16.67 1.16 2.24
N SER A 80 15.95 0.05 2.22
CA SER A 80 16.22 -1.07 3.13
C SER A 80 17.19 -2.08 2.54
N GLY A 81 17.45 -2.02 1.25
CA GLY A 81 18.30 -2.99 0.58
C GLY A 81 17.59 -4.29 0.23
N CYS A 82 16.31 -4.41 0.52
CA CYS A 82 15.61 -5.68 0.28
C CYS A 82 15.13 -5.85 -1.16
N GLY A 83 15.09 -4.77 -1.93
CA GLY A 83 14.67 -4.86 -3.33
C GLY A 83 13.21 -4.56 -3.56
N TRP A 84 12.49 -4.15 -2.54
CA TRP A 84 11.10 -3.71 -2.63
C TRP A 84 10.96 -2.35 -1.99
N PRO A 85 9.98 -1.55 -2.41
CA PRO A 85 9.72 -0.27 -1.72
C PRO A 85 9.52 -0.51 -0.23
N SER A 86 10.19 0.28 0.59
CA SER A 86 10.13 0.11 2.03
C SER A 86 9.72 1.41 2.70
N TYR A 87 8.86 1.30 3.70
CA TYR A 87 8.33 2.46 4.43
C TYR A 87 8.34 2.12 5.91
N PHE A 88 8.57 3.13 6.75
CA PHE A 88 8.55 2.85 8.19
C PHE A 88 7.19 3.16 8.82
N GLN A 89 6.24 3.66 8.04
CA GLN A 89 4.93 4.05 8.56
C GLN A 89 3.94 4.16 7.41
N ALA A 90 2.69 3.75 7.67
CA ALA A 90 1.61 3.96 6.71
C ALA A 90 1.17 5.42 6.77
N LEU A 91 0.66 5.94 5.67
CA LEU A 91 0.14 7.31 5.62
C LEU A 91 -1.00 7.47 6.63
N ASP A 92 -1.89 6.51 6.67
CA ASP A 92 -2.99 6.46 7.62
C ASP A 92 -3.17 5.00 8.04
N PRO A 93 -2.99 4.70 9.33
CA PRO A 93 -3.11 3.30 9.76
C PRO A 93 -4.45 2.65 9.42
N ALA A 94 -5.51 3.45 9.28
CA ALA A 94 -6.82 2.90 8.94
C ALA A 94 -6.91 2.44 7.49
N HIS A 95 -5.98 2.84 6.65
CA HIS A 95 -6.00 2.48 5.23
C HIS A 95 -5.39 1.11 4.97
N VAL A 96 -4.70 0.54 5.95
CA VAL A 96 -4.08 -0.77 5.80
C VAL A 96 -4.58 -1.70 6.89
N ARG A 97 -4.48 -3.00 6.62
CA ARG A 97 -4.90 -4.03 7.57
C ARG A 97 -3.79 -5.05 7.69
N GLU A 98 -3.60 -5.55 8.90
CA GLU A 98 -2.60 -6.58 9.17
C GLU A 98 -3.28 -7.92 9.35
N GLU A 99 -2.68 -8.98 8.78
CA GLU A 99 -3.14 -10.33 8.98
C GLU A 99 -1.95 -11.25 9.15
N ARG A 100 -2.14 -12.30 9.93
CA ARG A 100 -1.10 -13.29 10.14
C ARG A 100 -0.97 -14.13 8.87
N ASP A 101 0.27 -14.29 8.42
CA ASP A 101 0.59 -15.08 7.24
C ASP A 101 1.57 -16.18 7.64
N ALA A 102 1.12 -17.42 7.63
CA ALA A 102 1.94 -18.56 8.01
C ALA A 102 2.40 -19.37 6.79
N SER A 103 2.29 -18.80 5.60
CA SER A 103 2.71 -19.50 4.39
C SER A 103 4.22 -19.66 4.31
N HIS A 104 4.67 -20.55 3.46
CA HIS A 104 6.09 -20.78 3.19
C HIS A 104 6.90 -21.17 4.44
N GLY A 105 6.23 -21.78 5.41
CA GLY A 105 6.92 -22.23 6.63
C GLY A 105 7.37 -21.10 7.53
N MET A 106 6.91 -19.90 7.31
CA MET A 106 7.26 -18.74 8.13
C MET A 106 6.00 -18.10 8.68
N VAL A 107 6.16 -17.37 9.79
CA VAL A 107 5.05 -16.56 10.32
C VAL A 107 5.43 -15.11 10.12
N ARG A 108 4.64 -14.42 9.32
CA ARG A 108 4.87 -13.01 9.01
C ARG A 108 3.57 -12.25 9.19
N THR A 109 3.66 -10.92 9.19
CA THR A 109 2.48 -10.08 9.23
C THR A 109 2.25 -9.52 7.84
N GLU A 110 1.15 -9.93 7.22
CA GLU A 110 0.77 -9.49 5.89
C GLU A 110 0.08 -8.14 5.98
N ILE A 111 0.34 -7.29 4.98
CA ILE A 111 -0.31 -5.98 4.88
C ILE A 111 -1.24 -5.98 3.69
N LEU A 112 -2.48 -5.58 3.93
CA LEU A 112 -3.51 -5.49 2.89
C LEU A 112 -4.09 -4.08 2.87
N CYS A 113 -4.59 -3.70 1.69
CA CYS A 113 -5.38 -2.48 1.60
C CYS A 113 -6.71 -2.71 2.32
N ASN A 114 -7.01 -1.87 3.30
CA ASN A 114 -8.22 -2.07 4.09
C ASN A 114 -9.49 -1.70 3.35
N VAL A 115 -9.38 -1.12 2.17
CA VAL A 115 -10.55 -0.72 1.38
C VAL A 115 -10.94 -1.80 0.37
N CYS A 116 -9.98 -2.37 -0.34
CA CYS A 116 -10.31 -3.36 -1.38
C CYS A 116 -9.72 -4.74 -1.10
N ASP A 117 -9.05 -4.91 0.04
CA ASP A 117 -8.45 -6.18 0.46
C ASP A 117 -7.31 -6.67 -0.45
N SER A 118 -6.69 -5.76 -1.19
CA SER A 118 -5.54 -6.12 -2.02
C SER A 118 -4.35 -6.48 -1.14
N HIS A 119 -3.67 -7.56 -1.51
CA HIS A 119 -2.40 -7.92 -0.87
C HIS A 119 -1.35 -6.89 -1.29
N LEU A 120 -0.67 -6.29 -0.33
CA LEU A 120 0.34 -5.27 -0.61
C LEU A 120 1.75 -5.78 -0.34
N GLY A 121 1.93 -6.49 0.75
CA GLY A 121 3.23 -6.98 1.16
C GLY A 121 3.20 -7.41 2.61
N HIS A 122 4.28 -7.14 3.32
CA HIS A 122 4.42 -7.57 4.73
C HIS A 122 5.09 -6.47 5.53
N VAL A 123 4.94 -6.54 6.86
CA VAL A 123 5.62 -5.61 7.76
C VAL A 123 6.50 -6.42 8.71
N PHE A 124 7.68 -5.89 8.98
CA PHE A 124 8.69 -6.52 9.83
C PHE A 124 9.14 -5.57 10.92
N PRO A 125 9.64 -6.06 12.06
CA PRO A 125 10.03 -5.21 13.18
C PRO A 125 11.48 -4.71 13.10
N ASP A 126 12.10 -4.78 11.95
CA ASP A 126 13.50 -4.41 11.77
C ASP A 126 13.66 -3.13 10.95
N GLY A 127 12.81 -2.16 11.20
CA GLY A 127 12.86 -0.87 10.50
C GLY A 127 13.51 0.22 11.32
N PRO A 128 13.60 1.42 10.74
CA PRO A 128 14.25 2.56 11.40
C PRO A 128 13.31 3.25 12.37
N PRO A 129 13.86 4.09 13.26
CA PRO A 129 12.99 4.95 14.07
C PRO A 129 12.20 5.88 13.14
N PRO A 130 11.05 6.39 13.57
CA PRO A 130 10.53 6.31 14.94
C PRO A 130 9.74 5.04 15.24
N THR A 131 9.29 4.31 14.21
CA THR A 131 8.41 3.17 14.48
C THR A 131 9.14 1.86 14.70
N GLY A 132 10.33 1.72 14.14
CA GLY A 132 11.01 0.43 14.17
C GLY A 132 10.42 -0.58 13.21
N LEU A 133 9.54 -0.15 12.32
CA LEU A 133 8.85 -1.05 11.40
C LEU A 133 9.39 -0.89 9.98
N ARG A 134 9.33 -1.99 9.24
CA ARG A 134 9.67 -1.98 7.82
C ARG A 134 8.49 -2.60 7.05
N TYR A 135 7.73 -1.73 6.40
CA TYR A 135 6.67 -2.17 5.50
C TYR A 135 7.32 -2.44 4.15
N CYS A 136 7.35 -3.69 3.77
CA CYS A 136 7.97 -4.13 2.53
C CYS A 136 6.85 -4.41 1.53
N ILE A 137 6.70 -3.53 0.56
CA ILE A 137 5.49 -3.47 -0.28
C ILE A 137 5.86 -3.73 -1.73
N ASN A 138 5.03 -4.47 -2.44
CA ASN A 138 5.25 -4.74 -3.87
C ASN A 138 4.96 -3.50 -4.69
N SER A 139 5.87 -3.14 -5.60
CA SER A 139 5.63 -2.02 -6.50
C SER A 139 4.38 -2.23 -7.34
N ALA A 140 4.11 -3.48 -7.72
CA ALA A 140 2.95 -3.79 -8.56
C ALA A 140 1.62 -3.52 -7.86
N ALA A 141 1.64 -3.37 -6.54
CA ALA A 141 0.43 -3.05 -5.77
C ALA A 141 0.20 -1.54 -5.67
N LEU A 142 1.08 -0.74 -6.23
CA LEU A 142 1.09 0.71 -6.02
C LEU A 142 1.02 1.48 -7.32
N THR A 143 0.43 2.68 -7.24
CA THR A 143 0.63 3.74 -8.22
C THR A 143 1.20 4.93 -7.47
N PHE A 144 1.80 5.85 -8.20
CA PHE A 144 2.46 7.00 -7.59
C PHE A 144 1.85 8.29 -8.09
N GLU A 145 1.55 9.18 -7.15
CA GLU A 145 1.06 10.52 -7.48
C GLU A 145 2.10 11.53 -6.99
N PRO A 146 2.74 12.27 -7.90
CA PRO A 146 3.75 13.26 -7.49
C PRO A 146 3.16 14.35 -6.62
N ALA A 147 3.93 14.83 -5.68
CA ALA A 147 3.52 15.93 -4.82
C ALA A 147 3.35 17.19 -5.65
N LYS A 148 2.38 18.01 -5.23
CA LYS A 148 2.14 19.30 -5.87
C LYS A 148 2.37 20.38 -4.85
N GLY A 149 3.45 20.77 -4.64
CA GLY A 149 3.71 21.83 -3.68
C GLY A 149 4.28 23.04 -4.36
N PRO A 150 4.46 24.09 -3.61
CA PRO A 150 5.07 25.30 -4.15
C PRO A 150 6.44 25.01 -4.73
N GLY A 151 7.14 24.11 -4.15
CA GLY A 151 8.44 23.76 -4.65
C GLY A 151 8.37 22.73 -5.75
N THR A 152 7.20 22.41 -6.19
CA THR A 152 7.00 21.38 -7.19
C THR A 152 6.36 22.00 -8.40
N PRO A 153 7.12 22.64 -9.13
CA PRO A 153 6.57 23.22 -10.36
C PRO A 153 6.12 22.15 -11.31
#